data_d15f91000106b7d8c00a211875dbc10b
#
_entry.id   d15f91000106b7d8c00a211875dbc10b
#
_cell.length_a   1.000
_cell.length_b   1.000
_cell.length_c   1.000
_cell.angle_alpha   90.00
_cell.angle_beta   90.00
_cell.angle_gamma   90.00
#
_symmetry.space_group_name_H-M   'P 1'
#
loop_
_entity.id
_entity.type
_entity.pdbx_description
1 polymer ?
#
loop_
_entity_poly.entity_id
_entity_poly.type
_entity_poly.pdbx_seq_one_letter_code
_entity_poly.pdbx_strand_id
1 'polypeptide(L)'
;DVLPLVRFGLPAPSTTVVMAGAGFVVGGLAKTATVRLGGGYLRWLSNARRNDIERTLPGAARYLHVLSSGGDDHRTMLRKVADTEPYGETAVSIRKVLNTASLTGSLQEGLRRIARDTPSRELLAPFLLKFSEHAQQGEAELANYLRMESRMLAHRQDRARQRAAGLLELLSEVFMVLLVLPTLLVIVLTVLAIISPALSDPITTPLGTLTARALVVYTSALFVLGLGVGASIVVGGLRPPGQTVEYDRPPGALATLATAAHNPASTAVVALLPALAVVTILDAVGYSPADVALLGYAAYALPVGVVGIRRARLDDAKDREIKDFVHAVSGHVNLGRPFPEAVELVARDVDFGPLDPDVADLALNLGFTTPETGVDENVRTAALERFVETVGTPLAEQTVGLVTGALDAGSDAGTVFDTLQTEIGRLYHEKRELRANLLAYVAVGWTTALLVVGIAVAVGVHVFDGFEQLASVRGPSGYVIEGSAIDLAQERYRLYVVTQSTMLASGWFAGTASRGRYEALLHSGALVVVCHVVFAGVGMI
;
A
#
# COMPACT_ATOMS: atom_id res chain seq x y z
N ASP A 1 39.47 32.68 5.33
CA ASP A 1 38.70 33.94 5.45
C ASP A 1 37.59 33.74 6.47
N VAL A 2 38.01 33.80 7.74
CA VAL A 2 37.12 33.61 8.85
C VAL A 2 36.83 34.95 9.49
N LEU A 3 35.63 35.47 9.20
CA LEU A 3 34.88 36.42 10.00
C LEU A 3 35.23 37.93 9.93
N PRO A 4 34.24 38.76 9.67
CA PRO A 4 34.34 40.22 9.72
C PRO A 4 34.68 40.79 11.11
N LEU A 5 34.77 39.95 12.14
CA LEU A 5 35.11 40.34 13.52
C LEU A 5 36.51 40.90 13.67
N VAL A 6 37.46 40.60 12.76
CA VAL A 6 38.83 41.14 12.83
C VAL A 6 38.89 42.64 12.48
N ARG A 7 37.86 43.22 11.88
CA ARG A 7 37.80 44.65 11.53
C ARG A 7 37.45 45.58 12.74
N PHE A 8 36.96 45.02 13.87
CA PHE A 8 36.56 45.82 15.00
C PHE A 8 37.60 45.90 16.15
N GLY A 9 38.85 45.46 15.95
CA GLY A 9 39.92 45.59 16.95
C GLY A 9 39.66 44.81 18.24
N LEU A 10 38.75 43.86 18.27
CA LEU A 10 38.50 43.00 19.43
C LEU A 10 39.62 41.93 19.53
N PRO A 11 40.17 41.66 20.72
CA PRO A 11 41.17 40.62 20.89
C PRO A 11 40.61 39.29 20.40
N ALA A 12 41.39 38.55 19.60
CA ALA A 12 40.97 37.23 19.11
C ALA A 12 40.58 36.34 20.30
N PRO A 13 39.35 35.80 20.33
CA PRO A 13 38.93 34.96 21.42
C PRO A 13 39.84 33.73 21.51
N SER A 14 40.23 33.38 22.75
CA SER A 14 41.05 32.19 22.97
C SER A 14 40.38 30.97 22.38
N THR A 15 41.15 30.04 21.82
CA THR A 15 40.62 28.78 21.21
C THR A 15 39.66 28.04 22.15
N THR A 16 39.85 28.13 23.45
CA THR A 16 38.96 27.58 24.49
C THR A 16 37.59 28.23 24.49
N VAL A 17 37.50 29.56 24.32
CA VAL A 17 36.20 30.27 24.28
C VAL A 17 35.43 29.94 23.00
N VAL A 18 36.14 29.82 21.85
CA VAL A 18 35.53 29.41 20.57
C VAL A 18 35.02 27.96 20.66
N MET A 19 35.81 27.05 21.20
CA MET A 19 35.39 25.65 21.41
C MET A 19 34.23 25.54 22.41
N ALA A 20 34.22 26.29 23.50
CA ALA A 20 33.11 26.31 24.45
C ALA A 20 31.83 26.87 23.80
N GLY A 21 31.95 27.96 23.03
CA GLY A 21 30.83 28.52 22.26
C GLY A 21 30.28 27.56 21.20
N ALA A 22 31.14 26.92 20.43
CA ALA A 22 30.76 25.90 19.47
C ALA A 22 30.09 24.68 20.15
N GLY A 23 30.63 24.22 21.27
CA GLY A 23 30.05 23.16 22.09
C GLY A 23 28.64 23.51 22.60
N PHE A 24 28.43 24.77 23.04
CA PHE A 24 27.12 25.24 23.49
C PHE A 24 26.10 25.31 22.33
N VAL A 25 26.51 25.77 21.15
CA VAL A 25 25.68 25.81 19.96
C VAL A 25 25.33 24.41 19.51
N VAL A 26 26.29 23.51 19.39
CA VAL A 26 26.07 22.11 19.02
C VAL A 26 25.21 21.39 20.04
N GLY A 27 25.45 21.59 21.33
CA GLY A 27 24.62 21.03 22.41
C GLY A 27 23.19 21.58 22.41
N GLY A 28 22.99 22.87 22.13
CA GLY A 28 21.70 23.49 21.96
C GLY A 28 20.93 22.97 20.74
N LEU A 29 21.62 22.80 19.62
CA LEU A 29 21.06 22.20 18.39
C LEU A 29 20.70 20.73 18.61
N ALA A 30 21.58 19.95 19.24
CA ALA A 30 21.32 18.54 19.56
C ALA A 30 20.11 18.40 20.50
N LYS A 31 20.02 19.22 21.56
CA LYS A 31 18.87 19.24 22.47
C LYS A 31 17.57 19.57 21.72
N THR A 32 17.57 20.64 20.91
CA THR A 32 16.37 21.05 20.17
C THR A 32 15.96 20.01 19.12
N ALA A 33 16.93 19.40 18.44
CA ALA A 33 16.70 18.31 17.51
C ALA A 33 16.10 17.09 18.22
N THR A 34 16.67 16.66 19.33
CA THR A 34 16.16 15.51 20.10
C THR A 34 14.73 15.74 20.61
N VAL A 35 14.46 16.93 21.17
CA VAL A 35 13.10 17.25 21.66
C VAL A 35 12.09 17.34 20.52
N ARG A 36 12.46 17.95 19.38
CA ARG A 36 11.58 18.07 18.22
C ARG A 36 11.36 16.72 17.51
N LEU A 37 12.40 15.93 17.33
CA LEU A 37 12.31 14.61 16.72
C LEU A 37 11.56 13.65 17.63
N GLY A 38 11.86 13.60 18.93
CA GLY A 38 11.13 12.78 19.89
C GLY A 38 9.66 13.18 20.02
N GLY A 39 9.37 14.48 20.14
CA GLY A 39 7.99 14.98 20.19
C GLY A 39 7.24 14.78 18.85
N GLY A 40 7.95 14.84 17.72
CA GLY A 40 7.41 14.52 16.40
C GLY A 40 7.06 13.04 16.28
N TYR A 41 7.97 12.17 16.69
CA TYR A 41 7.76 10.72 16.71
C TYR A 41 6.57 10.29 17.58
N LEU A 42 6.47 10.83 18.81
CA LEU A 42 5.33 10.53 19.70
C LEU A 42 4.00 11.03 19.12
N ARG A 43 3.99 12.21 18.51
CA ARG A 43 2.79 12.70 17.80
C ARG A 43 2.43 11.85 16.60
N TRP A 44 3.42 11.43 15.83
CA TRP A 44 3.22 10.51 14.71
C TRP A 44 2.64 9.18 15.19
N LEU A 45 3.20 8.59 16.25
CA LEU A 45 2.70 7.34 16.83
C LEU A 45 1.27 7.48 17.36
N SER A 46 0.97 8.59 18.06
CA SER A 46 -0.40 8.86 18.54
C SER A 46 -1.39 9.04 17.39
N ASN A 47 -0.98 9.72 16.30
CA ASN A 47 -1.82 9.88 15.11
C ASN A 47 -2.01 8.56 14.36
N ALA A 48 -0.97 7.73 14.26
CA ALA A 48 -1.06 6.41 13.66
C ALA A 48 -2.08 5.53 14.42
N ARG A 49 -2.00 5.50 15.74
CA ARG A 49 -2.99 4.79 16.59
C ARG A 49 -4.40 5.37 16.48
N ARG A 50 -4.53 6.70 16.45
CA ARG A 50 -5.82 7.35 16.23
C ARG A 50 -6.42 6.92 14.89
N ASN A 51 -5.64 6.99 13.83
CA ASN A 51 -6.10 6.63 12.49
C ASN A 51 -6.50 5.15 12.40
N ASP A 52 -5.76 4.26 13.05
CA ASP A 52 -6.09 2.84 13.08
C ASP A 52 -7.39 2.57 13.84
N ILE A 53 -7.59 3.19 15.00
CA ILE A 53 -8.87 3.15 15.74
C ILE A 53 -10.02 3.64 14.85
N GLU A 54 -9.88 4.80 14.23
CA GLU A 54 -10.94 5.41 13.41
C GLU A 54 -11.28 4.58 12.16
N ARG A 55 -10.33 3.79 11.68
CA ARG A 55 -10.53 2.84 10.57
C ARG A 55 -11.21 1.55 10.99
N THR A 56 -10.85 0.99 12.15
CA THR A 56 -11.30 -0.33 12.61
C THR A 56 -12.57 -0.27 13.45
N LEU A 57 -12.86 0.86 14.10
CA LEU A 57 -14.06 1.05 14.94
C LEU A 57 -15.38 0.75 14.21
N PRO A 58 -15.60 1.15 12.94
CA PRO A 58 -16.84 0.83 12.25
C PRO A 58 -17.07 -0.68 12.11
N GLY A 59 -16.00 -1.46 11.86
CA GLY A 59 -16.05 -2.92 11.84
C GLY A 59 -16.38 -3.51 13.20
N ALA A 60 -15.69 -3.05 14.25
CA ALA A 60 -15.94 -3.48 15.63
C ALA A 60 -17.37 -3.15 16.10
N ALA A 61 -17.89 -1.97 15.75
CA ALA A 61 -19.27 -1.59 16.09
C ALA A 61 -20.31 -2.47 15.36
N ARG A 62 -20.07 -2.86 14.12
CA ARG A 62 -20.90 -3.83 13.40
C ARG A 62 -20.87 -5.19 14.06
N TYR A 63 -19.69 -5.66 14.44
CA TYR A 63 -19.54 -6.93 15.15
C TYR A 63 -20.28 -6.92 16.49
N LEU A 64 -20.14 -5.85 17.27
CA LEU A 64 -20.90 -5.67 18.50
C LEU A 64 -22.43 -5.67 18.26
N HIS A 65 -22.89 -5.07 17.14
CA HIS A 65 -24.29 -5.11 16.76
C HIS A 65 -24.76 -6.54 16.47
N VAL A 66 -23.96 -7.35 15.75
CA VAL A 66 -24.26 -8.77 15.50
C VAL A 66 -24.33 -9.53 16.83
N LEU A 67 -23.35 -9.37 17.71
CA LEU A 67 -23.30 -10.03 19.01
C LEU A 67 -24.45 -9.61 19.92
N SER A 68 -24.91 -8.35 19.82
CA SER A 68 -26.06 -7.87 20.62
C SER A 68 -27.41 -8.53 20.26
N SER A 69 -27.49 -9.14 19.08
CA SER A 69 -28.65 -9.96 18.69
C SER A 69 -28.58 -11.36 19.30
N GLY A 70 -27.48 -11.73 19.93
CA GLY A 70 -27.15 -13.08 20.37
C GLY A 70 -27.36 -13.41 21.85
N GLY A 71 -27.75 -12.44 22.67
CA GLY A 71 -27.96 -12.71 24.11
C GLY A 71 -26.66 -12.78 24.95
N ASP A 72 -25.50 -12.42 24.37
CA ASP A 72 -24.23 -12.28 25.09
C ASP A 72 -24.29 -11.12 26.09
N ASP A 73 -23.71 -11.29 27.26
CA ASP A 73 -23.53 -10.19 28.20
C ASP A 73 -22.50 -9.17 27.65
N HIS A 74 -22.62 -7.93 28.08
CA HIS A 74 -21.83 -6.80 27.59
C HIS A 74 -20.32 -7.03 27.70
N ARG A 75 -19.86 -7.76 28.72
CA ARG A 75 -18.45 -8.07 28.95
C ARG A 75 -17.94 -9.12 27.96
N THR A 76 -18.74 -10.13 27.67
CA THR A 76 -18.45 -11.18 26.69
C THR A 76 -18.40 -10.60 25.28
N MET A 77 -19.37 -9.75 24.90
CA MET A 77 -19.35 -9.04 23.62
C MET A 77 -18.05 -8.25 23.41
N LEU A 78 -17.63 -7.46 24.42
CA LEU A 78 -16.39 -6.69 24.35
C LEU A 78 -15.16 -7.60 24.32
N ARG A 79 -15.18 -8.75 24.99
CA ARG A 79 -14.08 -9.72 24.96
C ARG A 79 -13.91 -10.30 23.57
N LYS A 80 -14.98 -10.74 22.92
CA LYS A 80 -14.96 -11.25 21.55
C LYS A 80 -14.35 -10.24 20.58
N VAL A 81 -14.70 -8.95 20.69
CA VAL A 81 -14.05 -7.89 19.88
C VAL A 81 -12.58 -7.70 20.24
N ALA A 82 -12.22 -7.77 21.51
CA ALA A 82 -10.83 -7.61 21.96
C ALA A 82 -9.91 -8.75 21.49
N ASP A 83 -10.45 -9.94 21.26
CA ASP A 83 -9.72 -11.13 20.82
C ASP A 83 -9.66 -11.26 19.29
N THR A 84 -10.39 -10.43 18.55
CA THR A 84 -10.44 -10.45 17.09
C THR A 84 -9.37 -9.50 16.51
N GLU A 85 -8.29 -10.05 15.91
CA GLU A 85 -7.15 -9.30 15.38
C GLU A 85 -7.48 -8.24 14.32
N PRO A 86 -8.37 -8.47 13.35
CA PRO A 86 -8.74 -7.49 12.32
C PRO A 86 -9.21 -6.13 12.84
N TYR A 87 -9.59 -6.01 14.11
CA TYR A 87 -9.99 -4.74 14.71
C TYR A 87 -8.83 -3.93 15.30
N GLY A 88 -7.58 -4.35 15.12
CA GLY A 88 -6.35 -3.60 15.37
C GLY A 88 -6.33 -2.82 16.68
N GLU A 89 -6.05 -1.54 16.61
CA GLU A 89 -5.99 -0.67 17.82
C GLU A 89 -7.36 -0.46 18.51
N THR A 90 -8.48 -0.71 17.84
CA THR A 90 -9.80 -0.75 18.50
C THR A 90 -9.88 -1.97 19.43
N ALA A 91 -9.48 -3.16 18.98
CA ALA A 91 -9.41 -4.35 19.82
C ALA A 91 -8.48 -4.16 21.02
N VAL A 92 -7.29 -3.59 20.79
CA VAL A 92 -6.34 -3.23 21.86
C VAL A 92 -6.97 -2.26 22.88
N SER A 93 -7.73 -1.28 22.40
CA SER A 93 -8.40 -0.31 23.29
C SER A 93 -9.50 -0.96 24.12
N ILE A 94 -10.30 -1.86 23.52
CA ILE A 94 -11.31 -2.63 24.21
C ILE A 94 -10.69 -3.62 25.21
N ARG A 95 -9.56 -4.26 24.86
CA ARG A 95 -8.81 -5.10 25.79
C ARG A 95 -8.33 -4.32 27.02
N LYS A 96 -7.89 -3.06 26.83
CA LYS A 96 -7.56 -2.16 27.95
C LYS A 96 -8.79 -1.84 28.82
N VAL A 97 -9.98 -1.67 28.21
CA VAL A 97 -11.24 -1.51 28.96
C VAL A 97 -11.46 -2.72 29.88
N LEU A 98 -11.37 -3.94 29.34
CA LEU A 98 -11.57 -5.18 30.08
C LEU A 98 -10.55 -5.37 31.19
N ASN A 99 -9.27 -5.09 30.91
CA ASN A 99 -8.20 -5.15 31.91
C ASN A 99 -8.42 -4.13 33.02
N THR A 100 -8.84 -2.91 32.69
CA THR A 100 -9.18 -1.90 33.69
C THR A 100 -10.41 -2.33 34.50
N ALA A 101 -11.42 -2.89 33.85
CA ALA A 101 -12.62 -3.41 34.51
C ALA A 101 -12.30 -4.57 35.47
N SER A 102 -11.33 -5.43 35.13
CA SER A 102 -10.90 -6.51 36.02
C SER A 102 -10.18 -5.99 37.27
N LEU A 103 -9.42 -4.90 37.14
CA LEU A 103 -8.68 -4.26 38.24
C LEU A 103 -9.60 -3.44 39.16
N THR A 104 -10.61 -2.76 38.59
CA THR A 104 -11.52 -1.87 39.33
C THR A 104 -12.80 -2.56 39.78
N GLY A 105 -13.10 -3.77 39.30
CA GLY A 105 -14.36 -4.46 39.51
C GLY A 105 -15.55 -3.89 38.75
N SER A 106 -15.36 -2.82 37.94
CA SER A 106 -16.43 -2.11 37.24
C SER A 106 -16.14 -1.93 35.75
N LEU A 107 -16.99 -2.52 34.90
CA LEU A 107 -16.90 -2.31 33.44
C LEU A 107 -17.12 -0.84 33.07
N GLN A 108 -18.00 -0.16 33.77
CA GLN A 108 -18.31 1.24 33.55
C GLN A 108 -17.09 2.15 33.81
N GLU A 109 -16.33 1.88 34.87
CA GLU A 109 -15.10 2.62 35.16
C GLU A 109 -14.03 2.36 34.08
N GLY A 110 -13.89 1.10 33.62
CA GLY A 110 -13.03 0.74 32.52
C GLY A 110 -13.35 1.52 31.24
N LEU A 111 -14.63 1.56 30.84
CA LEU A 111 -15.10 2.30 29.68
C LEU A 111 -14.82 3.80 29.79
N ARG A 112 -15.14 4.42 30.94
CA ARG A 112 -14.90 5.85 31.19
C ARG A 112 -13.43 6.22 31.17
N ARG A 113 -12.57 5.42 31.77
CA ARG A 113 -11.14 5.67 31.85
C ARG A 113 -10.50 5.61 30.48
N ILE A 114 -10.77 4.58 29.70
CA ILE A 114 -10.24 4.44 28.36
C ILE A 114 -10.81 5.50 27.41
N ALA A 115 -12.08 5.88 27.54
CA ALA A 115 -12.67 6.99 26.78
C ALA A 115 -11.93 8.31 27.01
N ARG A 116 -11.41 8.55 28.24
CA ARG A 116 -10.62 9.75 28.57
C ARG A 116 -9.23 9.70 27.99
N ASP A 117 -8.61 8.51 27.99
CA ASP A 117 -7.19 8.32 27.66
C ASP A 117 -6.95 7.99 26.18
N THR A 118 -8.02 7.71 25.39
CA THR A 118 -7.88 7.36 23.97
C THR A 118 -7.42 8.54 23.10
N PRO A 119 -6.58 8.31 22.08
CA PRO A 119 -6.24 9.33 21.10
C PRO A 119 -7.42 9.68 20.16
N SER A 120 -8.38 8.75 19.95
CA SER A 120 -9.60 9.00 19.15
C SER A 120 -10.71 9.59 20.01
N ARG A 121 -10.61 10.89 20.28
CA ARG A 121 -11.58 11.63 21.10
C ARG A 121 -12.91 11.88 20.39
N GLU A 122 -12.93 11.84 19.08
CA GLU A 122 -14.11 12.17 18.28
C GLU A 122 -15.00 10.94 17.94
N LEU A 123 -14.41 9.74 17.94
CA LEU A 123 -15.14 8.51 17.57
C LEU A 123 -15.16 7.50 18.72
N LEU A 124 -14.00 7.00 19.15
CA LEU A 124 -13.97 5.93 20.16
C LEU A 124 -14.44 6.41 21.54
N ALA A 125 -14.04 7.60 21.97
CA ALA A 125 -14.42 8.11 23.29
C ALA A 125 -15.94 8.24 23.44
N PRO A 126 -16.69 8.91 22.55
CA PRO A 126 -18.16 8.96 22.61
C PRO A 126 -18.79 7.60 22.47
N PHE A 127 -18.24 6.72 21.60
CA PHE A 127 -18.73 5.35 21.44
C PHE A 127 -18.71 4.57 22.76
N LEU A 128 -17.57 4.56 23.47
CA LEU A 128 -17.42 3.86 24.73
C LEU A 128 -18.35 4.41 25.83
N LEU A 129 -18.52 5.74 25.89
CA LEU A 129 -19.40 6.38 26.87
C LEU A 129 -20.87 6.03 26.62
N LYS A 130 -21.33 6.14 25.37
CA LYS A 130 -22.70 5.79 24.99
C LYS A 130 -22.97 4.29 25.11
N PHE A 131 -22.01 3.45 24.75
CA PHE A 131 -22.09 2.01 24.99
C PHE A 131 -22.33 1.73 26.48
N SER A 132 -21.56 2.39 27.38
CA SER A 132 -21.77 2.26 28.82
C SER A 132 -23.14 2.72 29.30
N GLU A 133 -23.68 3.77 28.71
CA GLU A 133 -25.01 4.32 29.05
C GLU A 133 -26.14 3.37 28.60
N HIS A 134 -26.12 2.96 27.33
CA HIS A 134 -27.16 2.08 26.81
C HIS A 134 -27.11 0.64 27.38
N ALA A 135 -25.90 0.16 27.71
CA ALA A 135 -25.72 -1.10 28.41
C ALA A 135 -26.41 -1.14 29.80
N GLN A 136 -26.58 0.01 30.45
CA GLN A 136 -27.31 0.13 31.73
C GLN A 136 -28.84 0.20 31.52
N GLN A 137 -29.29 0.60 30.34
CA GLN A 137 -30.71 0.73 30.01
C GLN A 137 -31.35 -0.60 29.59
N GLY A 138 -30.52 -1.60 29.26
CA GLY A 138 -30.94 -2.93 28.89
C GLY A 138 -30.49 -3.39 27.52
N GLU A 139 -30.60 -4.68 27.25
CA GLU A 139 -30.09 -5.32 26.02
C GLU A 139 -30.75 -4.78 24.75
N ALA A 140 -32.06 -4.56 24.75
CA ALA A 140 -32.78 -4.01 23.59
C ALA A 140 -32.34 -2.60 23.22
N GLU A 141 -32.10 -1.75 24.23
CA GLU A 141 -31.61 -0.37 24.02
C GLU A 141 -30.16 -0.36 23.51
N LEU A 142 -29.30 -1.24 24.03
CA LEU A 142 -27.96 -1.41 23.53
C LEU A 142 -27.93 -1.90 22.07
N ALA A 143 -28.75 -2.89 21.71
CA ALA A 143 -28.86 -3.38 20.35
C ALA A 143 -29.34 -2.30 19.39
N ASN A 144 -30.35 -1.52 19.78
CA ASN A 144 -30.82 -0.37 19.00
C ASN A 144 -29.73 0.70 18.81
N TYR A 145 -29.00 1.03 19.88
CA TYR A 145 -27.87 1.95 19.81
C TYR A 145 -26.79 1.44 18.86
N LEU A 146 -26.34 0.19 19.01
CA LEU A 146 -25.30 -0.41 18.17
C LEU A 146 -25.71 -0.45 16.70
N ARG A 147 -26.97 -0.75 16.39
CA ARG A 147 -27.52 -0.70 15.04
C ARG A 147 -27.45 0.69 14.44
N MET A 148 -27.83 1.72 15.20
CA MET A 148 -27.77 3.12 14.74
C MET A 148 -26.34 3.60 14.60
N GLU A 149 -25.49 3.30 15.57
CA GLU A 149 -24.10 3.73 15.59
C GLU A 149 -23.29 3.08 14.47
N SER A 150 -23.48 1.78 14.21
CA SER A 150 -22.83 1.07 13.11
C SER A 150 -23.18 1.69 11.75
N ARG A 151 -24.44 2.08 11.52
CA ARG A 151 -24.87 2.79 10.30
C ARG A 151 -24.25 4.18 10.21
N MET A 152 -24.24 4.94 11.32
CA MET A 152 -23.64 6.28 11.34
C MET A 152 -22.14 6.25 11.07
N LEU A 153 -21.43 5.30 11.67
CA LEU A 153 -19.99 5.11 11.45
C LEU A 153 -19.71 4.69 9.99
N ALA A 154 -20.57 3.84 9.42
CA ALA A 154 -20.49 3.48 8.00
C ALA A 154 -20.63 4.70 7.09
N HIS A 155 -21.65 5.54 7.29
CA HIS A 155 -21.81 6.78 6.49
C HIS A 155 -20.67 7.78 6.68
N ARG A 156 -20.04 7.83 7.87
CA ARG A 156 -18.83 8.64 8.07
C ARG A 156 -17.65 8.08 7.28
N GLN A 157 -17.49 6.77 7.26
CA GLN A 157 -16.46 6.08 6.50
C GLN A 157 -16.63 6.32 4.99
N ASP A 158 -17.86 6.23 4.47
CA ASP A 158 -18.16 6.50 3.05
C ASP A 158 -17.82 7.93 2.66
N ARG A 159 -18.17 8.91 3.51
CA ARG A 159 -17.79 10.31 3.27
C ARG A 159 -16.27 10.53 3.33
N ALA A 160 -15.56 9.84 4.22
CA ALA A 160 -14.10 9.91 4.27
C ALA A 160 -13.48 9.30 3.01
N ARG A 161 -14.05 8.20 2.49
CA ARG A 161 -13.63 7.56 1.23
C ARG A 161 -13.86 8.46 0.03
N GLN A 162 -15.02 9.12 -0.06
CA GLN A 162 -15.31 10.09 -1.13
C GLN A 162 -14.31 11.25 -1.14
N ARG A 163 -13.94 11.77 0.02
CA ARG A 163 -12.90 12.80 0.14
C ARG A 163 -11.53 12.26 -0.29
N ALA A 164 -11.19 11.04 0.11
CA ALA A 164 -9.95 10.40 -0.30
C ALA A 164 -9.91 10.16 -1.82
N ALA A 165 -11.03 9.77 -2.43
CA ALA A 165 -11.15 9.63 -3.89
C ALA A 165 -10.90 10.97 -4.60
N GLY A 166 -11.49 12.08 -4.14
CA GLY A 166 -11.23 13.41 -4.70
C GLY A 166 -9.78 13.87 -4.53
N LEU A 167 -9.12 13.53 -3.41
CA LEU A 167 -7.69 13.78 -3.22
C LEU A 167 -6.84 12.94 -4.17
N LEU A 168 -7.21 11.69 -4.43
CA LEU A 168 -6.52 10.83 -5.39
C LEU A 168 -6.65 11.35 -6.81
N GLU A 169 -7.79 11.88 -7.19
CA GLU A 169 -8.03 12.51 -8.50
C GLU A 169 -7.10 13.71 -8.68
N LEU A 170 -7.10 14.66 -7.74
CA LEU A 170 -6.17 15.79 -7.73
C LEU A 170 -4.70 15.33 -7.77
N LEU A 171 -4.35 14.32 -6.97
CA LEU A 171 -2.99 13.77 -6.94
C LEU A 171 -2.60 13.19 -8.29
N SER A 172 -3.51 12.50 -8.98
CA SER A 172 -3.23 11.91 -10.30
C SER A 172 -3.02 12.98 -11.37
N GLU A 173 -3.77 14.10 -11.35
CA GLU A 173 -3.58 15.23 -12.26
C GLU A 173 -2.24 15.92 -12.01
N VAL A 174 -1.95 16.26 -10.76
CA VAL A 174 -0.66 16.87 -10.37
C VAL A 174 0.51 15.93 -10.70
N PHE A 175 0.34 14.64 -10.43
CA PHE A 175 1.36 13.62 -10.73
C PHE A 175 1.66 13.53 -12.23
N MET A 176 0.63 13.53 -13.08
CA MET A 176 0.77 13.54 -14.54
C MET A 176 1.59 14.76 -15.00
N VAL A 177 1.23 15.95 -14.53
CA VAL A 177 1.95 17.20 -14.89
C VAL A 177 3.40 17.15 -14.41
N LEU A 178 3.63 16.74 -13.15
CA LEU A 178 4.97 16.66 -12.57
C LEU A 178 5.85 15.57 -13.21
N LEU A 179 5.29 14.53 -13.81
CA LEU A 179 6.06 13.53 -14.56
C LEU A 179 6.44 14.01 -15.97
N VAL A 180 5.56 14.73 -16.63
CA VAL A 180 5.80 15.24 -18.00
C VAL A 180 6.76 16.42 -17.98
N LEU A 181 6.64 17.32 -17.00
CA LEU A 181 7.40 18.55 -16.91
C LEU A 181 8.93 18.35 -16.94
N PRO A 182 9.56 17.44 -16.17
CA PRO A 182 11.00 17.23 -16.22
C PRO A 182 11.48 16.71 -17.57
N THR A 183 10.71 15.84 -18.22
CA THR A 183 11.05 15.35 -19.56
C THR A 183 11.01 16.48 -20.59
N LEU A 184 9.99 17.33 -20.56
CA LEU A 184 9.92 18.51 -21.41
C LEU A 184 11.07 19.49 -21.12
N LEU A 185 11.41 19.71 -19.85
CA LEU A 185 12.54 20.55 -19.45
C LEU A 185 13.85 20.02 -20.03
N VAL A 186 14.11 18.72 -19.96
CA VAL A 186 15.31 18.09 -20.53
C VAL A 186 15.32 18.25 -22.06
N ILE A 187 14.19 18.08 -22.74
CA ILE A 187 14.06 18.29 -24.17
C ILE A 187 14.42 19.75 -24.54
N VAL A 188 13.81 20.74 -23.87
CA VAL A 188 14.07 22.16 -24.11
C VAL A 188 15.54 22.49 -23.83
N LEU A 189 16.10 21.95 -22.76
CA LEU A 189 17.49 22.16 -22.39
C LEU A 189 18.46 21.57 -23.44
N THR A 190 18.12 20.41 -24.00
CA THR A 190 18.90 19.76 -25.05
C THR A 190 18.91 20.63 -26.33
N VAL A 191 17.74 21.14 -26.74
CA VAL A 191 17.64 22.05 -27.89
C VAL A 191 18.39 23.35 -27.63
N LEU A 192 18.23 23.97 -26.45
CA LEU A 192 18.91 25.21 -26.07
C LEU A 192 20.42 25.03 -26.03
N ALA A 193 20.90 23.89 -25.63
CA ALA A 193 22.30 23.58 -25.51
C ALA A 193 23.00 23.42 -26.88
N ILE A 194 22.27 23.05 -27.91
CA ILE A 194 22.76 23.05 -29.27
C ILE A 194 23.01 24.48 -29.74
N ILE A 195 22.19 25.42 -29.28
CA ILE A 195 22.30 26.84 -29.65
C ILE A 195 23.31 27.58 -28.75
N SER A 196 23.50 27.16 -27.50
CA SER A 196 24.35 27.83 -26.52
C SER A 196 25.42 26.87 -25.94
N PRO A 197 26.68 26.90 -26.43
CA PRO A 197 27.77 26.04 -25.95
C PRO A 197 28.12 26.22 -24.47
N ALA A 198 27.85 27.39 -23.88
CA ALA A 198 28.15 27.69 -22.47
C ALA A 198 27.49 26.72 -21.45
N LEU A 199 26.41 26.03 -21.83
CA LEU A 199 25.79 25.00 -21.01
C LEU A 199 26.59 23.68 -20.96
N SER A 200 27.64 23.55 -21.76
CA SER A 200 28.54 22.40 -21.80
C SER A 200 29.76 22.56 -20.92
N ASP A 201 29.95 23.73 -20.29
CA ASP A 201 31.12 23.99 -19.44
C ASP A 201 31.12 23.05 -18.21
N PRO A 202 32.28 22.49 -17.85
CA PRO A 202 32.43 21.60 -16.73
C PRO A 202 32.31 22.37 -15.41
N ILE A 203 31.36 21.93 -14.57
CA ILE A 203 31.22 22.42 -13.20
C ILE A 203 31.85 21.40 -12.25
N THR A 204 32.76 21.86 -11.40
CA THR A 204 33.36 21.03 -10.36
C THR A 204 32.37 20.84 -9.23
N THR A 205 31.89 19.60 -9.03
CA THR A 205 31.04 19.21 -7.92
C THR A 205 31.82 18.33 -6.92
N PRO A 206 31.37 18.18 -5.68
CA PRO A 206 31.98 17.25 -4.70
C PRO A 206 32.06 15.79 -5.19
N LEU A 207 31.23 15.42 -6.18
CA LEU A 207 31.14 14.08 -6.76
C LEU A 207 31.91 13.92 -8.08
N GLY A 208 32.62 14.98 -8.54
CA GLY A 208 33.39 14.98 -9.79
C GLY A 208 33.03 16.16 -10.71
N THR A 209 33.65 16.22 -11.90
CA THR A 209 33.32 17.22 -12.90
C THR A 209 32.10 16.80 -13.71
N LEU A 210 31.02 17.54 -13.59
CA LEU A 210 29.76 17.34 -14.33
C LEU A 210 29.48 18.60 -15.16
N THR A 211 28.89 18.46 -16.33
CA THR A 211 28.37 19.61 -17.07
C THR A 211 27.06 20.09 -16.46
N ALA A 212 26.72 21.38 -16.59
CA ALA A 212 25.44 21.91 -16.12
C ALA A 212 24.24 21.08 -16.64
N ARG A 213 24.32 20.61 -17.88
CA ARG A 213 23.35 19.73 -18.51
C ARG A 213 23.17 18.39 -17.78
N ALA A 214 24.31 17.69 -17.56
CA ALA A 214 24.29 16.41 -16.86
C ALA A 214 23.65 16.54 -15.48
N LEU A 215 23.97 17.63 -14.76
CA LEU A 215 23.40 17.93 -13.46
C LEU A 215 21.86 18.07 -13.53
N VAL A 216 21.34 18.84 -14.50
CA VAL A 216 19.89 19.02 -14.65
C VAL A 216 19.21 17.68 -15.03
N VAL A 217 19.79 16.91 -15.94
CA VAL A 217 19.24 15.61 -16.36
C VAL A 217 19.15 14.64 -15.19
N TYR A 218 20.24 14.44 -14.45
CA TYR A 218 20.25 13.49 -13.32
C TYR A 218 19.42 13.99 -12.15
N THR A 219 19.37 15.30 -11.90
CA THR A 219 18.50 15.88 -10.88
C THR A 219 17.03 15.70 -11.26
N SER A 220 16.67 15.88 -12.54
CA SER A 220 15.32 15.64 -13.06
C SER A 220 14.92 14.17 -12.93
N ALA A 221 15.82 13.24 -13.28
CA ALA A 221 15.59 11.81 -13.12
C ALA A 221 15.36 11.43 -11.65
N LEU A 222 16.20 11.94 -10.74
CA LEU A 222 16.06 11.71 -9.30
C LEU A 222 14.77 12.33 -8.76
N PHE A 223 14.41 13.53 -9.21
CA PHE A 223 13.15 14.18 -8.84
C PHE A 223 11.93 13.33 -9.25
N VAL A 224 11.91 12.84 -10.49
CA VAL A 224 10.84 11.97 -11.00
C VAL A 224 10.74 10.68 -10.20
N LEU A 225 11.86 10.02 -9.89
CA LEU A 225 11.87 8.83 -9.04
C LEU A 225 11.37 9.14 -7.63
N GLY A 226 11.83 10.25 -7.04
CA GLY A 226 11.35 10.72 -5.73
C GLY A 226 9.85 11.00 -5.72
N LEU A 227 9.34 11.59 -6.80
CA LEU A 227 7.92 11.83 -6.99
C LEU A 227 7.12 10.52 -7.08
N GLY A 228 7.63 9.53 -7.82
CA GLY A 228 7.02 8.19 -7.93
C GLY A 228 6.94 7.48 -6.57
N VAL A 229 8.02 7.52 -5.79
CA VAL A 229 8.05 6.96 -4.43
C VAL A 229 7.09 7.72 -3.52
N GLY A 230 7.12 9.05 -3.53
CA GLY A 230 6.23 9.88 -2.72
C GLY A 230 4.76 9.64 -3.02
N ALA A 231 4.37 9.62 -4.29
CA ALA A 231 3.02 9.32 -4.72
C ALA A 231 2.59 7.90 -4.30
N SER A 232 3.47 6.91 -4.42
CA SER A 232 3.21 5.53 -3.99
C SER A 232 2.98 5.42 -2.49
N ILE A 233 3.73 6.15 -1.67
CA ILE A 233 3.53 6.21 -0.22
C ILE A 233 2.18 6.83 0.13
N VAL A 234 1.81 7.94 -0.53
CA VAL A 234 0.51 8.60 -0.30
C VAL A 234 -0.63 7.69 -0.70
N VAL A 235 -0.59 7.09 -1.89
CA VAL A 235 -1.62 6.16 -2.39
C VAL A 235 -1.71 4.92 -1.48
N GLY A 236 -0.58 4.35 -1.06
CA GLY A 236 -0.55 3.24 -0.11
C GLY A 236 -1.21 3.58 1.23
N GLY A 237 -0.97 4.80 1.74
CA GLY A 237 -1.57 5.30 2.99
C GLY A 237 -3.07 5.59 2.93
N LEU A 238 -3.62 5.84 1.74
CA LEU A 238 -5.05 6.06 1.52
C LEU A 238 -5.87 4.77 1.44
N ARG A 239 -5.22 3.61 1.30
CA ARG A 239 -5.90 2.31 1.27
C ARG A 239 -6.39 1.91 2.66
N PRO A 240 -7.59 1.35 2.77
CA PRO A 240 -8.08 0.79 4.02
C PRO A 240 -7.22 -0.42 4.45
N PRO A 241 -6.92 -0.57 5.74
CA PRO A 241 -6.38 -1.81 6.27
C PRO A 241 -7.38 -2.95 6.02
N GLY A 242 -6.89 -4.16 5.76
CA GLY A 242 -7.73 -5.30 5.40
C GLY A 242 -8.07 -5.42 3.92
N GLN A 243 -7.58 -4.51 3.07
CA GLN A 243 -7.64 -4.66 1.61
C GLN A 243 -6.30 -4.99 0.97
N THR A 244 -5.21 -4.88 1.72
CA THR A 244 -3.88 -5.32 1.31
C THR A 244 -3.63 -6.70 1.88
N VAL A 245 -3.59 -7.71 1.02
CA VAL A 245 -3.14 -9.04 1.43
C VAL A 245 -1.63 -8.99 1.62
N GLU A 246 -1.17 -9.32 2.81
CA GLU A 246 0.24 -9.54 3.08
C GLU A 246 0.55 -11.01 2.83
N TYR A 247 1.54 -11.27 1.98
CA TYR A 247 1.97 -12.63 1.68
C TYR A 247 3.22 -12.92 2.48
N ASP A 248 3.13 -13.88 3.40
CA ASP A 248 4.24 -14.34 4.19
C ASP A 248 5.02 -15.43 3.47
N ARG A 249 6.33 -15.40 3.65
CA ARG A 249 7.22 -16.42 3.12
C ARG A 249 7.24 -17.62 4.06
N PRO A 250 7.02 -18.86 3.56
CA PRO A 250 7.13 -20.05 4.39
C PRO A 250 8.56 -20.21 4.94
N PRO A 251 8.70 -20.73 6.16
CA PRO A 251 10.01 -21.01 6.76
C PRO A 251 10.74 -22.12 6.00
N GLY A 252 12.01 -21.88 5.63
CA GLY A 252 12.87 -22.83 4.96
C GLY A 252 13.06 -22.59 3.46
N ALA A 253 14.29 -22.86 2.98
CA ALA A 253 14.69 -22.60 1.59
C ALA A 253 13.93 -23.49 0.58
N LEU A 254 13.75 -24.78 0.89
CA LEU A 254 13.03 -25.72 0.02
C LEU A 254 11.54 -25.37 -0.09
N ALA A 255 10.90 -24.98 1.01
CA ALA A 255 9.51 -24.54 1.01
C ALA A 255 9.35 -23.23 0.21
N THR A 256 10.30 -22.29 0.32
CA THR A 256 10.32 -21.07 -0.49
C THR A 256 10.44 -21.37 -1.99
N LEU A 257 11.30 -22.31 -2.38
CA LEU A 257 11.43 -22.73 -3.78
C LEU A 257 10.15 -23.41 -4.28
N ALA A 258 9.56 -24.32 -3.51
CA ALA A 258 8.34 -25.04 -3.88
C ALA A 258 7.14 -24.10 -4.06
N THR A 259 7.06 -23.05 -3.25
CA THR A 259 5.95 -22.07 -3.30
C THR A 259 6.19 -20.89 -4.23
N ALA A 260 7.36 -20.76 -4.86
CA ALA A 260 7.74 -19.62 -5.69
C ALA A 260 6.79 -19.36 -6.88
N ALA A 261 6.13 -20.40 -7.41
CA ALA A 261 5.18 -20.24 -8.52
C ALA A 261 3.81 -19.63 -8.11
N HIS A 262 3.49 -19.66 -6.80
CA HIS A 262 2.15 -19.29 -6.30
C HIS A 262 2.17 -18.23 -5.20
N ASN A 263 3.33 -18.01 -4.57
CA ASN A 263 3.50 -17.03 -3.49
C ASN A 263 4.46 -15.92 -3.93
N PRO A 264 3.99 -14.67 -4.09
CA PRO A 264 4.82 -13.56 -4.57
C PRO A 264 5.98 -13.22 -3.61
N ALA A 265 5.85 -13.45 -2.30
CA ALA A 265 6.94 -13.25 -1.36
C ALA A 265 8.08 -14.29 -1.55
N SER A 266 7.73 -15.52 -1.88
CA SER A 266 8.70 -16.55 -2.24
C SER A 266 9.36 -16.27 -3.60
N THR A 267 8.55 -15.85 -4.59
CA THR A 267 9.06 -15.46 -5.92
C THR A 267 10.06 -14.30 -5.81
N ALA A 268 9.78 -13.30 -4.94
CA ALA A 268 10.67 -12.15 -4.74
C ALA A 268 12.09 -12.57 -4.31
N VAL A 269 12.22 -13.66 -3.55
CA VAL A 269 13.54 -14.17 -3.16
C VAL A 269 14.17 -15.00 -4.28
N VAL A 270 13.39 -15.87 -4.91
CA VAL A 270 13.89 -16.79 -5.95
C VAL A 270 14.29 -16.03 -7.22
N ALA A 271 13.54 -14.99 -7.60
CA ALA A 271 13.80 -14.18 -8.80
C ALA A 271 15.09 -13.33 -8.70
N LEU A 272 15.68 -13.18 -7.52
CA LEU A 272 16.96 -12.47 -7.39
C LEU A 272 18.10 -13.18 -8.13
N LEU A 273 18.13 -14.51 -8.14
CA LEU A 273 19.19 -15.27 -8.82
C LEU A 273 19.15 -15.09 -10.35
N PRO A 274 18.03 -15.32 -11.06
CA PRO A 274 17.98 -15.08 -12.50
C PRO A 274 18.15 -13.59 -12.85
N ALA A 275 17.67 -12.66 -12.03
CA ALA A 275 17.89 -11.24 -12.26
C ALA A 275 19.38 -10.88 -12.17
N LEU A 276 20.12 -11.43 -11.19
CA LEU A 276 21.55 -11.23 -11.07
C LEU A 276 22.31 -11.85 -12.26
N ALA A 277 21.88 -13.02 -12.76
CA ALA A 277 22.44 -13.62 -13.96
C ALA A 277 22.22 -12.72 -15.19
N VAL A 278 21.04 -12.12 -15.35
CA VAL A 278 20.78 -11.16 -16.42
C VAL A 278 21.69 -9.93 -16.31
N VAL A 279 21.86 -9.37 -15.11
CA VAL A 279 22.77 -8.23 -14.86
C VAL A 279 24.19 -8.57 -15.27
N THR A 280 24.72 -9.73 -14.86
CA THR A 280 26.09 -10.14 -15.21
C THR A 280 26.27 -10.40 -16.70
N ILE A 281 25.25 -10.96 -17.37
CA ILE A 281 25.30 -11.20 -18.82
C ILE A 281 25.30 -9.85 -19.57
N LEU A 282 24.40 -8.93 -19.21
CA LEU A 282 24.30 -7.63 -19.87
C LEU A 282 25.59 -6.80 -19.68
N ASP A 283 26.19 -6.83 -18.49
CA ASP A 283 27.44 -6.16 -18.19
C ASP A 283 28.60 -6.78 -19.03
N ALA A 284 28.67 -8.11 -19.11
CA ALA A 284 29.67 -8.82 -19.92
C ALA A 284 29.52 -8.56 -21.44
N VAL A 285 28.31 -8.33 -21.94
CA VAL A 285 28.02 -7.96 -23.33
C VAL A 285 28.37 -6.50 -23.62
N GLY A 286 28.55 -5.66 -22.58
CA GLY A 286 28.95 -4.26 -22.71
C GLY A 286 27.78 -3.29 -22.82
N TYR A 287 26.62 -3.62 -22.30
CA TYR A 287 25.50 -2.68 -22.16
C TYR A 287 25.87 -1.53 -21.22
N SER A 288 25.22 -0.38 -21.39
CA SER A 288 25.43 0.76 -20.51
C SER A 288 25.03 0.43 -19.06
N PRO A 289 25.66 1.04 -18.04
CA PRO A 289 25.32 0.78 -16.64
C PRO A 289 23.84 1.04 -16.30
N ALA A 290 23.20 2.02 -16.97
CA ALA A 290 21.77 2.27 -16.77
C ALA A 290 20.91 1.17 -17.39
N ASP A 291 21.25 0.67 -18.59
CA ASP A 291 20.55 -0.45 -19.20
C ASP A 291 20.68 -1.72 -18.37
N VAL A 292 21.90 -2.01 -17.88
CA VAL A 292 22.16 -3.15 -16.99
C VAL A 292 21.27 -3.08 -15.74
N ALA A 293 21.19 -1.89 -15.11
CA ALA A 293 20.37 -1.69 -13.93
C ALA A 293 18.86 -1.80 -14.23
N LEU A 294 18.39 -1.18 -15.31
CA LEU A 294 16.97 -1.12 -15.69
C LEU A 294 16.44 -2.46 -16.18
N LEU A 295 17.20 -3.14 -17.06
CA LEU A 295 16.80 -4.46 -17.56
C LEU A 295 16.98 -5.53 -16.48
N GLY A 296 17.99 -5.42 -15.63
CA GLY A 296 18.15 -6.26 -14.44
C GLY A 296 16.99 -6.08 -13.47
N TYR A 297 16.55 -4.84 -13.23
CA TYR A 297 15.34 -4.56 -12.48
C TYR A 297 14.10 -5.20 -13.14
N ALA A 298 13.92 -5.05 -14.45
CA ALA A 298 12.79 -5.64 -15.15
C ALA A 298 12.80 -7.19 -15.08
N ALA A 299 13.98 -7.82 -15.19
CA ALA A 299 14.15 -9.26 -15.05
C ALA A 299 13.75 -9.77 -13.65
N TYR A 300 13.93 -8.95 -12.62
CA TYR A 300 13.42 -9.22 -11.26
C TYR A 300 11.93 -8.93 -11.14
N ALA A 301 11.51 -7.75 -11.60
CA ALA A 301 10.19 -7.18 -11.34
C ALA A 301 9.05 -7.92 -12.07
N LEU A 302 9.30 -8.36 -13.31
CA LEU A 302 8.29 -9.03 -14.13
C LEU A 302 7.83 -10.37 -13.54
N PRO A 303 8.71 -11.36 -13.22
CA PRO A 303 8.25 -12.62 -12.68
C PRO A 303 7.56 -12.46 -11.31
N VAL A 304 8.10 -11.61 -10.43
CA VAL A 304 7.49 -11.32 -9.12
C VAL A 304 6.10 -10.70 -9.30
N GLY A 305 5.97 -9.74 -10.20
CA GLY A 305 4.71 -9.07 -10.49
C GLY A 305 3.66 -9.99 -11.12
N VAL A 306 4.08 -10.88 -12.05
CA VAL A 306 3.18 -11.87 -12.67
C VAL A 306 2.60 -12.82 -11.64
N VAL A 307 3.44 -13.37 -10.76
CA VAL A 307 2.97 -14.26 -9.68
C VAL A 307 2.07 -13.48 -8.71
N GLY A 308 2.43 -12.23 -8.40
CA GLY A 308 1.60 -11.35 -7.57
C GLY A 308 0.19 -11.14 -8.14
N ILE A 309 0.08 -10.84 -9.44
CA ILE A 309 -1.24 -10.68 -10.08
C ILE A 309 -2.01 -11.99 -10.16
N ARG A 310 -1.35 -13.11 -10.47
CA ARG A 310 -2.02 -14.42 -10.49
C ARG A 310 -2.61 -14.76 -9.13
N ARG A 311 -1.83 -14.57 -8.07
CA ARG A 311 -2.31 -14.80 -6.70
C ARG A 311 -3.44 -13.85 -6.33
N ALA A 312 -3.31 -12.56 -6.60
CA ALA A 312 -4.35 -11.59 -6.31
C ALA A 312 -5.66 -11.84 -7.07
N ARG A 313 -5.60 -12.39 -8.30
CA ARG A 313 -6.80 -12.81 -9.05
C ARG A 313 -7.47 -14.02 -8.42
N LEU A 314 -6.68 -14.97 -7.91
CA LEU A 314 -7.21 -16.12 -7.17
C LEU A 314 -7.89 -15.69 -5.88
N ASP A 315 -7.25 -14.80 -5.12
CA ASP A 315 -7.81 -14.26 -3.88
C ASP A 315 -9.13 -13.49 -4.13
N ASP A 316 -9.20 -12.71 -5.22
CA ASP A 316 -10.44 -12.02 -5.63
C ASP A 316 -11.55 -13.01 -6.07
N ALA A 317 -11.18 -14.12 -6.68
CA ALA A 317 -12.14 -15.16 -7.05
C ALA A 317 -12.67 -15.88 -5.81
N LYS A 318 -11.79 -16.26 -4.87
CA LYS A 318 -12.19 -16.82 -3.59
C LYS A 318 -13.11 -15.88 -2.80
N ASP A 319 -12.77 -14.59 -2.71
CA ASP A 319 -13.60 -13.59 -2.03
C ASP A 319 -15.02 -13.45 -2.61
N ARG A 320 -15.18 -13.66 -3.90
CA ARG A 320 -16.50 -13.68 -4.56
C ARG A 320 -17.33 -14.84 -4.06
N GLU A 321 -16.73 -16.00 -4.03
CA GLU A 321 -17.40 -17.25 -3.64
C GLU A 321 -17.71 -17.31 -2.13
N ILE A 322 -16.91 -16.64 -1.27
CA ILE A 322 -17.20 -16.54 0.19
C ILE A 322 -18.58 -15.96 0.45
N LYS A 323 -18.99 -14.94 -0.31
CA LYS A 323 -20.32 -14.35 -0.16
C LYS A 323 -21.42 -15.37 -0.49
N ASP A 324 -21.22 -16.13 -1.57
CA ASP A 324 -22.20 -17.10 -2.03
C ASP A 324 -22.22 -18.35 -1.12
N PHE A 325 -21.05 -18.75 -0.58
CA PHE A 325 -20.93 -19.76 0.47
C PHE A 325 -21.73 -19.39 1.72
N VAL A 326 -21.52 -18.18 2.27
CA VAL A 326 -22.25 -17.72 3.46
C VAL A 326 -23.76 -17.65 3.21
N HIS A 327 -24.16 -17.20 2.02
CA HIS A 327 -25.57 -17.18 1.63
C HIS A 327 -26.18 -18.59 1.60
N ALA A 328 -25.49 -19.56 1.00
CA ALA A 328 -25.95 -20.94 0.94
C ALA A 328 -26.06 -21.58 2.34
N VAL A 329 -25.02 -21.41 3.18
CA VAL A 329 -25.03 -21.90 4.57
C VAL A 329 -26.15 -21.25 5.39
N SER A 330 -26.32 -19.92 5.27
CA SER A 330 -27.41 -19.19 5.95
C SER A 330 -28.79 -19.75 5.60
N GLY A 331 -29.01 -20.11 4.34
CA GLY A 331 -30.29 -20.73 3.92
C GLY A 331 -30.58 -22.03 4.66
N HIS A 332 -29.60 -22.88 4.87
CA HIS A 332 -29.76 -24.14 5.61
C HIS A 332 -29.92 -23.94 7.12
N VAL A 333 -29.14 -23.00 7.69
CA VAL A 333 -29.24 -22.64 9.12
C VAL A 333 -30.60 -22.03 9.44
N ASN A 334 -31.17 -21.20 8.57
CA ASN A 334 -32.52 -20.63 8.72
C ASN A 334 -33.62 -21.69 8.65
N LEU A 335 -33.37 -22.84 8.02
CA LEU A 335 -34.23 -24.02 8.04
C LEU A 335 -34.10 -24.87 9.33
N GLY A 336 -33.29 -24.39 10.29
CA GLY A 336 -33.08 -25.05 11.59
C GLY A 336 -32.00 -26.13 11.60
N ARG A 337 -31.15 -26.21 10.55
CA ARG A 337 -30.06 -27.18 10.53
C ARG A 337 -28.86 -26.66 11.34
N PRO A 338 -28.15 -27.54 12.07
CA PRO A 338 -26.89 -27.17 12.73
C PRO A 338 -25.86 -26.69 11.73
N PHE A 339 -25.02 -25.72 12.11
CA PHE A 339 -24.00 -25.12 11.24
C PHE A 339 -23.08 -26.17 10.58
N PRO A 340 -22.52 -27.19 11.27
CA PRO A 340 -21.70 -28.21 10.65
C PRO A 340 -22.41 -29.00 9.54
N GLU A 341 -23.69 -29.37 9.78
CA GLU A 341 -24.52 -30.08 8.79
C GLU A 341 -24.82 -29.18 7.59
N ALA A 342 -25.11 -27.90 7.84
CA ALA A 342 -25.34 -26.92 6.78
C ALA A 342 -24.09 -26.77 5.87
N VAL A 343 -22.90 -26.69 6.46
CA VAL A 343 -21.63 -26.60 5.71
C VAL A 343 -21.37 -27.88 4.91
N GLU A 344 -21.62 -29.06 5.48
CA GLU A 344 -21.45 -30.36 4.79
C GLU A 344 -22.36 -30.46 3.55
N LEU A 345 -23.63 -30.10 3.70
CA LEU A 345 -24.59 -30.10 2.59
C LEU A 345 -24.19 -29.13 1.49
N VAL A 346 -23.81 -27.93 1.86
CA VAL A 346 -23.40 -26.89 0.91
C VAL A 346 -22.11 -27.28 0.18
N ALA A 347 -21.14 -27.88 0.89
CA ALA A 347 -19.89 -28.37 0.30
C ALA A 347 -20.12 -29.49 -0.74
N ARG A 348 -21.20 -30.26 -0.57
CA ARG A 348 -21.54 -31.36 -1.49
C ARG A 348 -22.37 -30.90 -2.67
N ASP A 349 -23.29 -29.96 -2.45
CA ASP A 349 -24.37 -29.65 -3.39
C ASP A 349 -24.11 -28.38 -4.22
N VAL A 350 -23.12 -27.55 -3.86
CA VAL A 350 -22.80 -26.27 -4.50
C VAL A 350 -21.34 -26.23 -4.94
N ASP A 351 -21.10 -25.77 -6.17
CA ASP A 351 -19.74 -25.54 -6.72
C ASP A 351 -19.30 -24.09 -6.42
N PHE A 352 -18.24 -23.93 -5.66
CA PHE A 352 -17.62 -22.65 -5.32
C PHE A 352 -16.30 -22.41 -6.06
N GLY A 353 -16.02 -23.14 -7.11
CA GLY A 353 -14.84 -22.99 -7.97
C GLY A 353 -13.53 -22.97 -7.18
N PRO A 354 -12.77 -21.85 -7.13
CA PRO A 354 -11.50 -21.81 -6.43
C PRO A 354 -11.59 -21.99 -4.91
N LEU A 355 -12.77 -21.85 -4.32
CA LEU A 355 -13.00 -22.00 -2.87
C LEU A 355 -13.42 -23.44 -2.50
N ASP A 356 -13.80 -24.28 -3.47
CA ASP A 356 -14.25 -25.66 -3.24
C ASP A 356 -13.31 -26.49 -2.34
N PRO A 357 -11.98 -26.52 -2.58
CA PRO A 357 -11.09 -27.30 -1.75
C PRO A 357 -11.12 -26.83 -0.29
N ASP A 358 -11.17 -25.50 -0.08
CA ASP A 358 -11.18 -24.90 1.26
C ASP A 358 -12.49 -25.20 1.99
N VAL A 359 -13.63 -25.17 1.28
CA VAL A 359 -14.97 -25.50 1.83
C VAL A 359 -15.07 -27.00 2.13
N ALA A 360 -14.54 -27.87 1.28
CA ALA A 360 -14.50 -29.32 1.52
C ALA A 360 -13.64 -29.66 2.75
N ASP A 361 -12.48 -29.03 2.90
CA ASP A 361 -11.62 -29.18 4.09
C ASP A 361 -12.33 -28.65 5.36
N LEU A 362 -13.06 -27.53 5.28
CA LEU A 362 -13.85 -27.03 6.38
C LEU A 362 -14.95 -28.02 6.78
N ALA A 363 -15.72 -28.54 5.81
CA ALA A 363 -16.77 -29.52 6.05
C ALA A 363 -16.20 -30.80 6.72
N LEU A 364 -15.07 -31.30 6.23
CA LEU A 364 -14.39 -32.44 6.82
C LEU A 364 -13.98 -32.18 8.28
N ASN A 365 -13.34 -31.05 8.56
CA ASN A 365 -12.89 -30.69 9.90
C ASN A 365 -14.08 -30.49 10.86
N LEU A 366 -15.18 -29.91 10.40
CA LEU A 366 -16.40 -29.75 11.18
C LEU A 366 -17.12 -31.09 11.40
N GLY A 367 -17.04 -32.02 10.45
CA GLY A 367 -17.62 -33.36 10.56
C GLY A 367 -17.02 -34.21 11.70
N PHE A 368 -15.77 -33.92 12.10
CA PHE A 368 -15.16 -34.55 13.30
C PHE A 368 -15.71 -33.99 14.62
N THR A 369 -16.56 -32.96 14.58
CA THR A 369 -17.15 -32.29 15.73
C THR A 369 -18.59 -32.80 16.04
N THR A 370 -18.88 -34.11 15.86
CA THR A 370 -20.25 -34.65 16.07
C THR A 370 -20.71 -34.53 17.52
N PRO A 371 -22.04 -34.32 17.74
CA PRO A 371 -22.62 -34.04 19.06
C PRO A 371 -22.46 -35.16 20.12
N GLU A 372 -22.13 -36.37 19.69
CA GLU A 372 -22.00 -37.54 20.57
C GLU A 372 -20.75 -37.52 21.48
N THR A 373 -19.78 -36.71 21.19
CA THR A 373 -18.50 -36.67 21.92
C THR A 373 -18.33 -35.46 22.83
N GLY A 374 -19.34 -34.59 22.98
CA GLY A 374 -19.24 -33.38 23.82
C GLY A 374 -18.10 -32.48 23.34
N VAL A 375 -17.96 -32.33 22.02
CA VAL A 375 -16.81 -31.72 21.40
C VAL A 375 -16.70 -30.24 21.74
N ASP A 376 -15.57 -29.94 22.29
CA ASP A 376 -15.01 -28.65 22.65
C ASP A 376 -15.30 -27.58 21.59
N GLU A 377 -15.86 -26.46 22.02
CA GLU A 377 -15.92 -25.18 21.32
C GLU A 377 -14.57 -24.86 20.61
N ASN A 378 -13.48 -25.31 21.18
CA ASN A 378 -12.12 -25.19 20.65
C ASN A 378 -11.90 -25.88 19.28
N VAL A 379 -12.52 -27.03 19.01
CA VAL A 379 -12.30 -27.77 17.74
C VAL A 379 -13.03 -27.10 16.58
N ARG A 380 -14.23 -26.58 16.82
CA ARG A 380 -14.97 -25.79 15.82
C ARG A 380 -14.25 -24.50 15.49
N THR A 381 -13.77 -23.78 16.50
CA THR A 381 -12.98 -22.57 16.33
C THR A 381 -11.71 -22.85 15.55
N ALA A 382 -10.98 -23.92 15.89
CA ALA A 382 -9.78 -24.35 15.17
C ALA A 382 -10.05 -24.72 13.70
N ALA A 383 -11.19 -25.33 13.39
CA ALA A 383 -11.58 -25.63 12.01
C ALA A 383 -11.84 -24.36 11.21
N LEU A 384 -12.49 -23.36 11.83
CA LEU A 384 -12.75 -22.06 11.22
C LEU A 384 -11.46 -21.23 11.08
N GLU A 385 -10.59 -21.22 12.06
CA GLU A 385 -9.26 -20.58 11.98
C GLU A 385 -8.41 -21.17 10.84
N ARG A 386 -8.40 -22.50 10.74
CA ARG A 386 -7.68 -23.19 9.64
C ARG A 386 -8.26 -22.82 8.27
N PHE A 387 -9.58 -22.70 8.15
CA PHE A 387 -10.21 -22.22 6.91
C PHE A 387 -9.75 -20.83 6.55
N VAL A 388 -9.68 -19.89 7.52
CA VAL A 388 -9.14 -18.53 7.31
C VAL A 388 -7.71 -18.57 6.82
N GLU A 389 -6.84 -19.35 7.48
CA GLU A 389 -5.44 -19.49 7.10
C GLU A 389 -5.28 -20.02 5.67
N THR A 390 -6.08 -21.03 5.27
CA THR A 390 -6.02 -21.67 3.96
C THR A 390 -6.54 -20.76 2.86
N VAL A 391 -7.66 -20.08 3.08
CA VAL A 391 -8.21 -19.09 2.14
C VAL A 391 -7.28 -17.89 2.02
N GLY A 392 -6.76 -17.39 3.16
CA GLY A 392 -5.72 -16.36 3.22
C GLY A 392 -6.17 -14.98 2.74
N THR A 393 -7.47 -14.67 2.81
CA THR A 393 -7.99 -13.35 2.42
C THR A 393 -8.57 -12.58 3.60
N PRO A 394 -8.40 -11.24 3.64
CA PRO A 394 -8.97 -10.42 4.71
C PRO A 394 -10.49 -10.50 4.81
N LEU A 395 -11.18 -10.77 3.70
CA LEU A 395 -12.64 -10.94 3.71
C LEU A 395 -13.03 -12.26 4.40
N ALA A 396 -12.27 -13.35 4.15
CA ALA A 396 -12.46 -14.62 4.85
C ALA A 396 -12.27 -14.47 6.35
N GLU A 397 -11.19 -13.80 6.76
CA GLU A 397 -10.89 -13.55 8.17
C GLU A 397 -12.00 -12.76 8.88
N GLN A 398 -12.46 -11.66 8.27
CA GLN A 398 -13.57 -10.87 8.80
C GLN A 398 -14.87 -11.66 8.83
N THR A 399 -15.15 -12.43 7.78
CA THR A 399 -16.36 -13.25 7.66
C THR A 399 -16.40 -14.32 8.73
N VAL A 400 -15.32 -15.10 8.86
CA VAL A 400 -15.25 -16.21 9.81
C VAL A 400 -15.24 -15.70 11.25
N GLY A 401 -14.54 -14.59 11.53
CA GLY A 401 -14.62 -13.97 12.86
C GLY A 401 -16.04 -13.59 13.26
N LEU A 402 -16.83 -13.07 12.30
CA LEU A 402 -18.25 -12.78 12.52
C LEU A 402 -19.07 -14.07 12.75
N VAL A 403 -18.81 -15.13 11.95
CA VAL A 403 -19.52 -16.43 12.08
C VAL A 403 -19.20 -17.08 13.42
N THR A 404 -17.92 -17.17 13.80
CA THR A 404 -17.50 -17.76 15.08
C THR A 404 -18.15 -17.04 16.25
N GLY A 405 -18.06 -15.71 16.27
CA GLY A 405 -18.68 -14.91 17.32
C GLY A 405 -20.19 -15.09 17.44
N ALA A 406 -20.86 -15.26 16.31
CA ALA A 406 -22.29 -15.49 16.24
C ALA A 406 -22.72 -16.88 16.77
N LEU A 407 -21.97 -17.91 16.38
CA LEU A 407 -22.21 -19.28 16.84
C LEU A 407 -22.00 -19.44 18.36
N ASP A 408 -20.99 -18.74 18.90
CA ASP A 408 -20.66 -18.76 20.33
C ASP A 408 -21.65 -17.95 21.18
N ALA A 409 -22.39 -17.04 20.57
CA ALA A 409 -23.39 -16.22 21.27
C ALA A 409 -24.65 -17.00 21.65
N GLY A 410 -24.84 -18.25 21.18
CA GLY A 410 -25.97 -19.09 21.55
C GLY A 410 -27.34 -18.58 21.12
N SER A 411 -27.35 -17.61 20.21
CA SER A 411 -28.56 -16.90 19.77
C SER A 411 -29.36 -17.65 18.72
N ASP A 412 -30.51 -17.11 18.39
CA ASP A 412 -31.26 -17.47 17.18
C ASP A 412 -30.36 -17.34 15.97
N ALA A 413 -29.70 -18.45 15.61
CA ALA A 413 -28.71 -18.54 14.57
C ALA A 413 -29.20 -17.90 13.25
N GLY A 414 -30.50 -18.00 12.95
CA GLY A 414 -31.10 -17.40 11.77
C GLY A 414 -30.93 -15.89 11.69
N THR A 415 -31.30 -15.16 12.75
CA THR A 415 -31.21 -13.70 12.80
C THR A 415 -29.76 -13.21 12.66
N VAL A 416 -28.83 -13.95 13.23
CA VAL A 416 -27.39 -13.62 13.14
C VAL A 416 -26.88 -13.84 11.73
N PHE A 417 -27.20 -14.97 11.09
CA PHE A 417 -26.81 -15.28 9.72
C PHE A 417 -27.38 -14.30 8.69
N ASP A 418 -28.62 -13.82 8.88
CA ASP A 418 -29.22 -12.78 8.03
C ASP A 418 -28.46 -11.45 8.13
N THR A 419 -28.05 -11.08 9.34
CA THR A 419 -27.25 -9.89 9.58
C THR A 419 -25.86 -10.04 8.96
N LEU A 420 -25.23 -11.20 9.12
CA LEU A 420 -23.95 -11.57 8.51
C LEU A 420 -23.99 -11.47 6.99
N GLN A 421 -24.99 -12.08 6.35
CA GLN A 421 -25.16 -12.04 4.90
C GLN A 421 -25.21 -10.59 4.38
N THR A 422 -25.96 -9.73 5.06
CA THR A 422 -26.08 -8.32 4.71
C THR A 422 -24.72 -7.61 4.82
N GLU A 423 -23.98 -7.84 5.90
CA GLU A 423 -22.69 -7.18 6.14
C GLU A 423 -21.59 -7.69 5.20
N ILE A 424 -21.52 -8.99 4.92
CA ILE A 424 -20.56 -9.57 3.98
C ILE A 424 -20.84 -9.09 2.56
N GLY A 425 -22.11 -9.07 2.15
CA GLY A 425 -22.53 -8.50 0.87
C GLY A 425 -22.07 -7.05 0.72
N ARG A 426 -22.22 -6.26 1.76
CA ARG A 426 -21.76 -4.87 1.79
C ARG A 426 -20.24 -4.75 1.71
N LEU A 427 -19.47 -5.51 2.49
CA LEU A 427 -18.00 -5.52 2.46
C LEU A 427 -17.47 -5.87 1.06
N TYR A 428 -18.09 -6.86 0.42
CA TYR A 428 -17.73 -7.25 -0.95
C TYR A 428 -18.03 -6.13 -1.96
N HIS A 429 -19.19 -5.50 -1.89
CA HIS A 429 -19.54 -4.37 -2.76
C HIS A 429 -18.61 -3.17 -2.57
N GLU A 430 -18.29 -2.82 -1.33
CA GLU A 430 -17.33 -1.77 -1.01
C GLU A 430 -15.95 -2.05 -1.60
N LYS A 431 -15.46 -3.29 -1.49
CA LYS A 431 -14.17 -3.70 -2.09
C LYS A 431 -14.19 -3.58 -3.61
N ARG A 432 -15.29 -3.98 -4.25
CA ARG A 432 -15.45 -3.93 -5.72
C ARG A 432 -15.51 -2.50 -6.24
N GLU A 433 -16.25 -1.63 -5.57
CA GLU A 433 -16.39 -0.22 -5.95
C GLU A 433 -15.04 0.52 -5.86
N LEU A 434 -14.32 0.36 -4.75
CA LEU A 434 -12.99 0.91 -4.59
C LEU A 434 -12.05 0.45 -5.70
N ARG A 435 -12.09 -0.82 -6.05
CA ARG A 435 -11.26 -1.37 -7.12
C ARG A 435 -11.59 -0.77 -8.48
N ALA A 436 -12.86 -0.58 -8.80
CA ALA A 436 -13.28 0.05 -10.05
C ALA A 436 -12.73 1.48 -10.16
N ASN A 437 -12.80 2.24 -9.07
CA ASN A 437 -12.26 3.59 -9.01
C ASN A 437 -10.73 3.62 -9.15
N LEU A 438 -10.01 2.65 -8.55
CA LEU A 438 -8.55 2.58 -8.61
C LEU A 438 -8.02 2.20 -10.01
N LEU A 439 -8.78 1.48 -10.84
CA LEU A 439 -8.40 1.17 -12.22
C LEU A 439 -8.18 2.41 -13.10
N ALA A 440 -8.89 3.50 -12.84
CA ALA A 440 -8.69 4.76 -13.55
C ALA A 440 -7.25 5.28 -13.37
N TYR A 441 -6.67 5.15 -12.18
CA TYR A 441 -5.30 5.59 -11.90
C TYR A 441 -4.24 4.73 -12.58
N VAL A 442 -4.52 3.43 -12.79
CA VAL A 442 -3.68 2.56 -13.62
C VAL A 442 -3.64 3.07 -15.05
N ALA A 443 -4.81 3.43 -15.60
CA ALA A 443 -4.89 3.99 -16.94
C ALA A 443 -4.12 5.32 -17.04
N VAL A 444 -4.26 6.22 -16.05
CA VAL A 444 -3.50 7.48 -15.98
C VAL A 444 -1.99 7.21 -15.98
N GLY A 445 -1.50 6.29 -15.17
CA GLY A 445 -0.08 5.96 -15.11
C GLY A 445 0.45 5.46 -16.45
N TRP A 446 -0.25 4.55 -17.12
CA TRP A 446 0.13 4.02 -18.42
C TRP A 446 0.05 5.06 -19.54
N THR A 447 -1.03 5.84 -19.62
CA THR A 447 -1.18 6.87 -20.65
C THR A 447 -0.12 7.97 -20.51
N THR A 448 0.20 8.39 -19.29
CA THR A 448 1.28 9.35 -19.02
C THR A 448 2.63 8.79 -19.47
N ALA A 449 2.94 7.55 -19.12
CA ALA A 449 4.17 6.88 -19.50
C ALA A 449 4.31 6.79 -21.03
N LEU A 450 3.30 6.29 -21.72
CA LEU A 450 3.32 6.14 -23.18
C LEU A 450 3.37 7.50 -23.89
N LEU A 451 2.69 8.51 -23.37
CA LEU A 451 2.77 9.88 -23.88
C LEU A 451 4.19 10.42 -23.81
N VAL A 452 4.86 10.24 -22.68
CA VAL A 452 6.26 10.70 -22.48
C VAL A 452 7.21 9.97 -23.42
N VAL A 453 7.06 8.65 -23.60
CA VAL A 453 7.85 7.89 -24.58
C VAL A 453 7.61 8.43 -25.99
N GLY A 454 6.35 8.64 -26.38
CA GLY A 454 5.99 9.18 -27.68
C GLY A 454 6.61 10.55 -27.96
N ILE A 455 6.55 11.46 -26.98
CA ILE A 455 7.18 12.79 -27.09
C ILE A 455 8.69 12.66 -27.20
N ALA A 456 9.33 11.84 -26.35
CA ALA A 456 10.78 11.66 -26.35
C ALA A 456 11.29 11.08 -27.67
N VAL A 457 10.59 10.12 -28.25
CA VAL A 457 10.90 9.53 -29.56
C VAL A 457 10.69 10.54 -30.68
N ALA A 458 9.57 11.25 -30.69
CA ALA A 458 9.28 12.28 -31.71
C ALA A 458 10.37 13.37 -31.72
N VAL A 459 10.80 13.82 -30.56
CA VAL A 459 11.92 14.79 -30.44
C VAL A 459 13.24 14.16 -30.85
N GLY A 460 13.51 12.93 -30.41
CA GLY A 460 14.73 12.20 -30.77
C GLY A 460 14.94 12.07 -32.26
N VAL A 461 13.88 11.64 -32.96
CA VAL A 461 13.93 11.43 -34.41
C VAL A 461 13.91 12.74 -35.19
N HIS A 462 13.04 13.69 -34.86
CA HIS A 462 12.86 14.88 -35.70
C HIS A 462 13.84 16.01 -35.37
N VAL A 463 14.19 16.18 -34.10
CA VAL A 463 15.06 17.28 -33.66
C VAL A 463 16.52 16.88 -33.83
N PHE A 464 16.94 15.72 -33.33
CA PHE A 464 18.34 15.33 -33.40
C PHE A 464 18.79 15.00 -34.82
N ASP A 465 17.94 14.29 -35.59
CA ASP A 465 18.25 13.99 -37.00
C ASP A 465 18.25 15.26 -37.85
N GLY A 466 17.38 16.23 -37.55
CA GLY A 466 17.38 17.54 -38.18
C GLY A 466 18.67 18.33 -37.92
N PHE A 467 19.21 18.28 -36.72
CA PHE A 467 20.48 18.91 -36.38
C PHE A 467 21.66 18.17 -36.99
N GLU A 468 21.64 16.85 -37.10
CA GLU A 468 22.67 16.06 -37.77
C GLU A 468 22.74 16.42 -39.28
N GLN A 469 21.59 16.60 -39.92
CA GLN A 469 21.50 17.08 -41.30
C GLN A 469 22.03 18.50 -41.46
N LEU A 470 21.69 19.44 -40.55
CA LEU A 470 22.20 20.81 -40.55
C LEU A 470 23.71 20.88 -40.33
N ALA A 471 24.28 20.04 -39.45
CA ALA A 471 25.70 19.94 -39.19
C ALA A 471 26.48 19.40 -40.40
N SER A 472 25.83 18.63 -41.28
CA SER A 472 26.43 18.11 -42.53
C SER A 472 26.44 19.12 -43.67
N VAL A 473 25.67 20.22 -43.63
CA VAL A 473 25.61 21.26 -44.66
C VAL A 473 26.72 22.27 -44.44
N ARG A 474 27.80 22.16 -45.20
CA ARG A 474 28.83 23.19 -45.29
C ARG A 474 28.31 24.40 -46.09
N GLY A 475 27.97 25.46 -45.41
CA GLY A 475 27.58 26.72 -46.06
C GLY A 475 28.74 27.39 -46.78
N PRO A 476 28.51 28.12 -47.91
CA PRO A 476 29.57 28.81 -48.69
C PRO A 476 30.28 29.95 -47.95
N SER A 477 29.82 30.36 -46.78
CA SER A 477 30.25 31.55 -46.05
C SER A 477 31.14 31.28 -44.83
N GLY A 478 31.72 30.08 -44.65
CA GLY A 478 32.74 29.84 -43.60
C GLY A 478 32.24 29.87 -42.16
N TYR A 479 30.95 30.09 -41.92
CA TYR A 479 30.37 29.88 -40.61
C TYR A 479 30.18 28.38 -40.40
N VAL A 480 31.18 27.77 -39.82
CA VAL A 480 31.06 26.44 -39.23
C VAL A 480 30.24 26.62 -37.94
N ILE A 481 28.99 26.21 -37.94
CA ILE A 481 28.38 25.86 -36.66
C ILE A 481 29.26 24.73 -36.13
N GLU A 482 30.05 25.00 -35.09
CA GLU A 482 30.90 23.99 -34.45
C GLU A 482 29.99 22.90 -33.88
N GLY A 483 29.40 22.08 -34.75
CA GLY A 483 28.64 20.87 -34.40
C GLY A 483 29.51 19.81 -33.71
N SER A 484 30.85 20.06 -33.66
CA SER A 484 31.82 19.18 -32.98
C SER A 484 31.76 19.26 -31.43
N ALA A 485 31.04 20.24 -30.87
CA ALA A 485 31.00 20.45 -29.42
C ALA A 485 29.90 19.63 -28.71
N ILE A 486 29.02 18.95 -29.44
CA ILE A 486 27.86 18.24 -28.84
C ILE A 486 27.88 16.78 -29.27
N ASP A 487 28.03 15.91 -28.29
CA ASP A 487 27.85 14.47 -28.45
C ASP A 487 26.34 14.14 -28.47
N LEU A 488 25.77 14.07 -29.69
CA LEU A 488 24.35 13.74 -29.91
C LEU A 488 23.98 12.36 -29.35
N ALA A 489 24.93 11.41 -29.37
CA ALA A 489 24.69 10.08 -28.80
C ALA A 489 24.51 10.19 -27.27
N GLN A 490 25.31 10.99 -26.61
CA GLN A 490 25.20 11.23 -25.17
C GLN A 490 23.89 11.97 -24.83
N GLU A 491 23.41 12.89 -25.67
CA GLU A 491 22.12 13.57 -25.43
C GLU A 491 20.92 12.65 -25.66
N ARG A 492 20.95 11.78 -26.68
CA ARG A 492 19.95 10.71 -26.86
C ARG A 492 19.88 9.80 -25.63
N TYR A 493 21.05 9.39 -25.13
CA TYR A 493 21.15 8.58 -23.93
C TYR A 493 20.61 9.29 -22.67
N ARG A 494 20.90 10.57 -22.47
CA ARG A 494 20.37 11.36 -21.36
C ARG A 494 18.85 11.47 -21.40
N LEU A 495 18.28 11.72 -22.57
CA LEU A 495 16.83 11.74 -22.78
C LEU A 495 16.20 10.37 -22.45
N TYR A 496 16.86 9.29 -22.87
CA TYR A 496 16.46 7.93 -22.53
C TYR A 496 16.43 7.70 -21.02
N VAL A 497 17.47 8.09 -20.27
CA VAL A 497 17.55 7.91 -18.82
C VAL A 497 16.40 8.62 -18.09
N VAL A 498 16.08 9.87 -18.47
CA VAL A 498 14.95 10.60 -17.86
C VAL A 498 13.61 9.94 -18.21
N THR A 499 13.45 9.52 -19.46
CA THR A 499 12.26 8.80 -19.90
C THR A 499 12.08 7.50 -19.12
N GLN A 500 13.14 6.72 -18.92
CA GLN A 500 13.11 5.50 -18.11
C GLN A 500 12.75 5.75 -16.64
N SER A 501 13.26 6.86 -16.07
CA SER A 501 12.87 7.26 -14.71
C SER A 501 11.37 7.55 -14.61
N THR A 502 10.81 8.15 -15.66
CA THR A 502 9.35 8.37 -15.75
C THR A 502 8.59 7.05 -15.89
N MET A 503 9.10 6.07 -16.64
CA MET A 503 8.51 4.73 -16.74
C MET A 503 8.44 4.04 -15.39
N LEU A 504 9.55 4.06 -14.64
CA LEU A 504 9.60 3.52 -13.29
C LEU A 504 8.58 4.19 -12.37
N ALA A 505 8.58 5.53 -12.31
CA ALA A 505 7.67 6.29 -11.46
C ALA A 505 6.19 6.05 -11.80
N SER A 506 5.83 6.10 -13.09
CA SER A 506 4.47 5.85 -13.59
C SER A 506 4.00 4.43 -13.29
N GLY A 507 4.87 3.44 -13.52
CA GLY A 507 4.55 2.04 -13.27
C GLY A 507 4.37 1.74 -11.78
N TRP A 508 5.22 2.32 -10.93
CA TRP A 508 5.06 2.21 -9.47
C TRP A 508 3.77 2.85 -8.98
N PHE A 509 3.45 4.05 -9.47
CA PHE A 509 2.19 4.71 -9.16
C PHE A 509 0.99 3.86 -9.59
N ALA A 510 0.95 3.43 -10.86
CA ALA A 510 -0.13 2.62 -11.43
C ALA A 510 -0.37 1.34 -10.63
N GLY A 511 0.67 0.57 -10.36
CA GLY A 511 0.55 -0.70 -9.65
C GLY A 511 0.26 -0.54 -8.16
N THR A 512 0.85 0.47 -7.50
CA THR A 512 0.50 0.80 -6.12
C THR A 512 -0.95 1.26 -6.03
N ALA A 513 -1.44 2.04 -6.98
CA ALA A 513 -2.85 2.42 -7.05
C ALA A 513 -3.77 1.21 -7.28
N SER A 514 -3.36 0.18 -8.03
CA SER A 514 -4.17 -1.02 -8.28
C SER A 514 -4.24 -1.94 -7.06
N ARG A 515 -3.22 -2.75 -6.81
CA ARG A 515 -3.21 -3.79 -5.74
C ARG A 515 -2.03 -3.75 -4.79
N GLY A 516 -1.07 -2.86 -4.99
CA GLY A 516 0.07 -2.66 -4.12
C GLY A 516 1.41 -3.03 -4.73
N ARG A 517 2.39 -3.34 -3.87
CA ARG A 517 3.82 -3.44 -4.24
C ARG A 517 4.14 -4.47 -5.34
N TYR A 518 3.46 -5.60 -5.38
CA TYR A 518 3.72 -6.64 -6.38
C TYR A 518 3.21 -6.25 -7.77
N GLU A 519 2.06 -5.61 -7.85
CA GLU A 519 1.56 -5.04 -9.10
C GLU A 519 2.40 -3.86 -9.57
N ALA A 520 2.91 -3.05 -8.64
CA ALA A 520 3.85 -1.97 -8.94
C ALA A 520 5.11 -2.48 -9.66
N LEU A 521 5.66 -3.63 -9.22
CA LEU A 521 6.78 -4.28 -9.90
C LEU A 521 6.42 -4.68 -11.33
N LEU A 522 5.23 -5.27 -11.57
CA LEU A 522 4.85 -5.65 -12.93
C LEU A 522 4.71 -4.44 -13.84
N HIS A 523 3.95 -3.42 -13.42
CA HIS A 523 3.69 -2.25 -14.27
C HIS A 523 4.98 -1.48 -14.58
N SER A 524 5.84 -1.26 -13.58
CA SER A 524 7.11 -0.56 -13.78
C SER A 524 8.10 -1.37 -14.61
N GLY A 525 8.22 -2.68 -14.35
CA GLY A 525 9.08 -3.55 -15.15
C GLY A 525 8.62 -3.63 -16.61
N ALA A 526 7.31 -3.73 -16.85
CA ALA A 526 6.76 -3.75 -18.21
C ALA A 526 7.00 -2.43 -18.94
N LEU A 527 6.78 -1.29 -18.30
CA LEU A 527 7.01 0.03 -18.90
C LEU A 527 8.49 0.28 -19.21
N VAL A 528 9.40 -0.17 -18.32
CA VAL A 528 10.85 -0.09 -18.57
C VAL A 528 11.22 -0.88 -19.82
N VAL A 529 10.72 -2.10 -19.98
CA VAL A 529 10.99 -2.93 -21.17
C VAL A 529 10.38 -2.30 -22.41
N VAL A 530 9.14 -1.82 -22.36
CA VAL A 530 8.48 -1.13 -23.49
C VAL A 530 9.30 0.07 -23.95
N CYS A 531 9.75 0.91 -23.02
CA CYS A 531 10.59 2.08 -23.34
C CYS A 531 11.92 1.64 -23.99
N HIS A 532 12.61 0.65 -23.43
CA HIS A 532 13.86 0.14 -23.98
C HIS A 532 13.66 -0.39 -25.41
N VAL A 533 12.64 -1.23 -25.63
CA VAL A 533 12.35 -1.79 -26.97
C VAL A 533 12.00 -0.70 -27.97
N VAL A 534 11.24 0.31 -27.57
CA VAL A 534 10.87 1.44 -28.46
C VAL A 534 12.12 2.25 -28.83
N PHE A 535 12.96 2.61 -27.85
CA PHE A 535 14.17 3.40 -28.13
C PHE A 535 15.19 2.62 -28.96
N ALA A 536 15.39 1.32 -28.69
CA ALA A 536 16.23 0.45 -29.50
C ALA A 536 15.67 0.27 -30.93
N GLY A 537 14.36 0.09 -31.06
CA GLY A 537 13.68 -0.08 -32.34
C GLY A 537 13.76 1.15 -33.26
N VAL A 538 13.87 2.34 -32.68
CA VAL A 538 14.05 3.61 -33.42
C VAL A 538 15.54 3.95 -33.61
N GLY A 539 16.48 3.16 -33.06
CA GLY A 539 17.93 3.40 -33.18
C GLY A 539 18.44 4.56 -32.37
N MET A 540 17.78 4.86 -31.24
CA MET A 540 18.20 5.95 -30.34
C MET A 540 19.21 5.51 -29.26
N ILE A 541 19.30 4.19 -29.02
CA ILE A 541 20.24 3.53 -28.11
C ILE A 541 20.83 2.30 -28.77
#